data_46a527b34501285911039ed6401e4b90
#
_entry.id   46a527b34501285911039ed6401e4b90
#
_cell.length_a   1.000
_cell.length_b   1.000
_cell.length_c   1.000
_cell.angle_alpha   90.00
_cell.angle_beta   90.00
_cell.angle_gamma   90.00
#
_symmetry.space_group_name_H-M   'P 1'
#
loop_
_entity.id
_entity.type
_entity.pdbx_description
1 polymer ?
#
loop_
_entity_poly.entity_id
_entity_poly.type
_entity_poly.pdbx_seq_one_letter_code
_entity_poly.pdbx_strand_id
1 'polypeptide(L)'
;MDKDTELSRDDFLPNVLTACEYDGKLAILPQTFSLQTVIGKAEDVGTTPGWTVEDMKALLASKPEGTQLFWGMDRMSALTALMNLGYNDFINWENASCNFDSQEFIDVLDFANMFPEEFEYRDDMEDSTVLMSQGKQLLDTYYLSDFEQVQMYRAIFGGPTTFIGYPTSEGNGAMLSLNNIIGISNSCKDVDGAWQFLRTFYLPKKSSDGDSDYTYGFSIRKDDFEKYCQNAMKADSDSGSTWGWGEFEVEIQPATQEDVDQVKDLVYNTTAVSGAVSDDITNIINEEAAAYFSGQKSAEDVAEIIQSRMQVYLSETK
;
A
#
# COMPACT_ATOMS: atom_id res chain seq x y z
N MET A 1 -0.13 26.92 6.50
CA MET A 1 -0.72 26.32 7.71
C MET A 1 -0.17 26.97 8.99
N ASP A 2 1.13 27.06 9.20
CA ASP A 2 1.75 27.54 10.47
C ASP A 2 1.37 28.98 10.92
N LYS A 3 0.78 29.78 10.04
CA LYS A 3 0.24 31.12 10.31
C LYS A 3 -1.29 31.15 10.33
N ASP A 4 -1.95 30.02 10.13
CA ASP A 4 -3.41 29.96 10.15
C ASP A 4 -3.93 30.01 11.59
N THR A 5 -5.10 30.60 11.78
CA THR A 5 -5.71 30.77 13.10
C THR A 5 -6.80 29.73 13.40
N GLU A 6 -7.22 28.97 12.40
CA GLU A 6 -8.30 27.98 12.51
C GLU A 6 -7.85 26.56 12.14
N LEU A 7 -6.66 26.42 11.50
CA LEU A 7 -6.06 25.14 11.14
C LEU A 7 -4.66 25.05 11.75
N SER A 8 -4.40 23.97 12.45
CA SER A 8 -3.11 23.61 13.02
C SER A 8 -2.61 22.29 12.42
N ARG A 9 -1.30 22.07 12.40
CA ARG A 9 -0.73 20.75 12.07
C ARG A 9 -1.26 19.64 13.00
N ASP A 10 -1.59 19.99 14.23
CA ASP A 10 -2.13 19.06 15.24
C ASP A 10 -3.53 18.54 14.90
N ASP A 11 -4.25 19.20 13.98
CA ASP A 11 -5.57 18.76 13.50
C ASP A 11 -5.48 17.55 12.54
N PHE A 12 -4.28 17.21 12.06
CA PHE A 12 -4.05 16.22 11.03
C PHE A 12 -3.27 15.00 11.54
N LEU A 13 -3.36 13.89 10.83
CA LEU A 13 -2.57 12.70 11.09
C LEU A 13 -1.08 12.99 10.85
N PRO A 14 -0.22 12.85 11.87
CA PRO A 14 1.16 13.35 11.80
C PRO A 14 2.00 12.61 10.76
N ASN A 15 1.82 11.31 10.61
CA ASN A 15 2.50 10.50 9.62
C ASN A 15 2.11 10.93 8.19
N VAL A 16 0.83 11.24 7.93
CA VAL A 16 0.39 11.73 6.62
C VAL A 16 0.97 13.12 6.33
N LEU A 17 1.02 14.03 7.32
CA LEU A 17 1.67 15.32 7.12
C LEU A 17 3.16 15.18 6.84
N THR A 18 3.86 14.30 7.56
CA THR A 18 5.29 14.03 7.32
C THR A 18 5.51 13.52 5.90
N ALA A 19 4.64 12.64 5.42
CA ALA A 19 4.67 12.14 4.04
C ALA A 19 4.44 13.23 2.98
N CYS A 20 3.85 14.36 3.36
CA CYS A 20 3.58 15.52 2.49
C CYS A 20 4.65 16.61 2.56
N GLU A 21 5.70 16.41 3.34
CA GLU A 21 6.78 17.37 3.49
C GLU A 21 7.91 17.11 2.49
N TYR A 22 8.47 18.21 1.99
CA TYR A 22 9.70 18.22 1.23
C TYR A 22 10.66 19.25 1.85
N ASP A 23 11.86 18.83 2.17
CA ASP A 23 12.88 19.65 2.84
C ASP A 23 12.33 20.31 4.13
N GLY A 24 11.60 19.52 4.95
CA GLY A 24 11.00 19.94 6.21
C GLY A 24 9.85 20.95 6.07
N LYS A 25 9.33 21.14 4.86
CA LYS A 25 8.21 22.05 4.58
C LYS A 25 7.06 21.29 3.95
N LEU A 26 5.86 21.62 4.40
CA LEU A 26 4.64 21.07 3.80
C LEU A 26 4.53 21.54 2.34
N ALA A 27 4.70 20.62 1.40
CA ALA A 27 4.71 20.89 -0.03
C ALA A 27 3.34 20.64 -0.69
N ILE A 28 2.63 19.62 -0.22
CA ILE A 28 1.33 19.17 -0.74
C ILE A 28 0.40 18.83 0.42
N LEU A 29 -0.90 18.76 0.15
CA LEU A 29 -1.91 18.24 1.07
C LEU A 29 -2.92 17.39 0.30
N PRO A 30 -3.09 16.10 0.63
CA PRO A 30 -4.21 15.32 0.13
C PRO A 30 -5.48 15.65 0.91
N GLN A 31 -6.64 15.39 0.32
CA GLN A 31 -7.91 15.50 1.06
C GLN A 31 -8.20 14.21 1.84
N THR A 32 -7.90 13.07 1.21
CA THR A 32 -8.03 11.73 1.79
C THR A 32 -6.84 10.87 1.38
N PHE A 33 -6.75 9.70 1.97
CA PHE A 33 -5.80 8.66 1.59
C PHE A 33 -6.43 7.28 1.75
N SER A 34 -5.85 6.30 1.09
CA SER A 34 -6.06 4.88 1.34
C SER A 34 -4.74 4.21 1.69
N LEU A 35 -4.79 2.99 2.20
CA LEU A 35 -3.59 2.22 2.50
C LEU A 35 -3.43 1.12 1.45
N GLN A 36 -2.39 1.22 0.64
CA GLN A 36 -2.00 0.13 -0.24
C GLN A 36 -1.23 -0.91 0.58
N THR A 37 -1.69 -2.16 0.59
CA THR A 37 -1.16 -3.21 1.46
C THR A 37 -1.39 -4.60 0.86
N VAL A 38 -0.87 -5.62 1.51
CA VAL A 38 -1.15 -7.03 1.25
C VAL A 38 -1.96 -7.59 2.41
N ILE A 39 -2.98 -8.37 2.10
CA ILE A 39 -3.82 -9.06 3.09
C ILE A 39 -3.73 -10.57 2.90
N GLY A 40 -3.77 -11.29 4.02
CA GLY A 40 -3.82 -12.74 4.05
C GLY A 40 -4.60 -13.25 5.26
N LYS A 41 -4.89 -14.55 5.29
CA LYS A 41 -5.51 -15.20 6.43
C LYS A 41 -4.57 -15.17 7.64
N ALA A 42 -5.04 -14.69 8.79
CA ALA A 42 -4.19 -14.55 10.00
C ALA A 42 -3.54 -15.87 10.45
N GLU A 43 -4.20 -17.02 10.19
CA GLU A 43 -3.65 -18.35 10.44
C GLU A 43 -2.37 -18.62 9.64
N ASP A 44 -2.27 -18.05 8.44
CA ASP A 44 -1.18 -18.27 7.50
C ASP A 44 -0.05 -17.23 7.65
N VAL A 45 -0.43 -15.96 7.77
CA VAL A 45 0.53 -14.84 7.77
C VAL A 45 0.85 -14.29 9.18
N GLY A 46 0.19 -14.81 10.21
CA GLY A 46 0.31 -14.26 11.58
C GLY A 46 -0.63 -13.08 11.82
N THR A 47 -0.52 -12.47 13.00
CA THR A 47 -1.41 -11.39 13.46
C THR A 47 -0.74 -10.02 13.53
N THR A 48 0.56 -9.94 13.25
CA THR A 48 1.35 -8.72 13.33
C THR A 48 1.76 -8.30 11.92
N PRO A 49 1.44 -7.07 11.48
CA PRO A 49 1.88 -6.54 10.19
C PRO A 49 3.42 -6.47 10.07
N GLY A 50 3.91 -6.62 8.85
CA GLY A 50 5.34 -6.60 8.52
C GLY A 50 5.93 -8.01 8.39
N TRP A 51 6.61 -8.27 7.29
CA TRP A 51 7.31 -9.52 6.98
C TRP A 51 8.35 -9.31 5.89
N THR A 52 9.13 -10.34 5.61
CA THR A 52 10.21 -10.35 4.63
C THR A 52 9.88 -11.24 3.43
N VAL A 53 10.67 -11.13 2.36
CA VAL A 53 10.59 -12.06 1.20
C VAL A 53 10.84 -13.50 1.65
N GLU A 54 11.72 -13.73 2.62
CA GLU A 54 11.99 -15.07 3.17
C GLU A 54 10.77 -15.66 3.88
N ASP A 55 9.99 -14.82 4.62
CA ASP A 55 8.73 -15.25 5.22
C ASP A 55 7.70 -15.66 4.16
N MET A 56 7.63 -14.92 3.04
CA MET A 56 6.75 -15.28 1.91
C MET A 56 7.15 -16.60 1.26
N LYS A 57 8.46 -16.84 1.07
CA LYS A 57 9.01 -18.11 0.58
C LYS A 57 8.66 -19.26 1.51
N ALA A 58 8.86 -19.06 2.82
CA ALA A 58 8.57 -20.07 3.85
C ALA A 58 7.07 -20.39 3.89
N LEU A 59 6.20 -19.37 3.78
CA LEU A 59 4.76 -19.57 3.70
C LEU A 59 4.41 -20.44 2.48
N LEU A 60 4.84 -20.07 1.29
CA LEU A 60 4.53 -20.82 0.06
C LEU A 60 5.06 -22.27 0.13
N ALA A 61 6.28 -22.46 0.63
CA ALA A 61 6.88 -23.79 0.79
C ALA A 61 6.13 -24.69 1.80
N SER A 62 5.37 -24.11 2.73
CA SER A 62 4.56 -24.85 3.71
C SER A 62 3.23 -25.34 3.15
N LYS A 63 2.84 -24.92 1.94
CA LYS A 63 1.53 -25.18 1.34
C LYS A 63 1.57 -26.32 0.32
N PRO A 64 0.43 -26.93 0.01
CA PRO A 64 0.34 -27.94 -1.05
C PRO A 64 0.83 -27.44 -2.41
N GLU A 65 1.33 -28.35 -3.24
CA GLU A 65 1.66 -28.04 -4.63
C GLU A 65 0.45 -27.48 -5.39
N GLY A 66 0.68 -26.44 -6.19
CA GLY A 66 -0.36 -25.71 -6.92
C GLY A 66 -0.99 -24.54 -6.13
N THR A 67 -0.60 -24.33 -4.87
CA THR A 67 -0.97 -23.11 -4.15
C THR A 67 -0.19 -21.92 -4.71
N GLN A 68 -0.85 -20.78 -4.88
CA GLN A 68 -0.25 -19.53 -5.34
C GLN A 68 -0.32 -18.44 -4.26
N LEU A 69 0.62 -17.51 -4.29
CA LEU A 69 0.58 -16.34 -3.39
C LEU A 69 -0.49 -15.37 -3.85
N PHE A 70 -0.44 -14.95 -5.10
CA PHE A 70 -1.33 -13.96 -5.69
C PHE A 70 -1.97 -14.49 -6.97
N TRP A 71 -3.14 -14.01 -7.29
CA TRP A 71 -3.80 -14.27 -8.57
C TRP A 71 -3.28 -13.30 -9.65
N GLY A 72 -3.08 -13.82 -10.85
CA GLY A 72 -2.80 -12.97 -12.00
C GLY A 72 -1.41 -12.32 -12.04
N MET A 73 -0.47 -12.79 -11.23
CA MET A 73 0.90 -12.29 -11.26
C MET A 73 1.79 -13.11 -12.18
N ASP A 74 2.54 -12.41 -13.01
CA ASP A 74 3.72 -12.90 -13.74
C ASP A 74 5.01 -12.50 -13.00
N ARG A 75 6.17 -12.89 -13.55
CA ARG A 75 7.49 -12.61 -12.96
C ARG A 75 7.73 -11.11 -12.74
N MET A 76 7.37 -10.28 -13.74
CA MET A 76 7.61 -8.84 -13.67
C MET A 76 6.68 -8.15 -12.66
N SER A 77 5.41 -8.55 -12.65
CA SER A 77 4.43 -8.06 -11.67
C SER A 77 4.80 -8.48 -10.25
N ALA A 78 5.31 -9.71 -10.08
CA ALA A 78 5.80 -10.21 -8.80
C ALA A 78 7.03 -9.40 -8.33
N LEU A 79 8.02 -9.18 -9.20
CA LEU A 79 9.19 -8.36 -8.87
C LEU A 79 8.77 -6.94 -8.45
N THR A 80 7.82 -6.34 -9.19
CA THR A 80 7.29 -5.01 -8.86
C THR A 80 6.63 -5.01 -7.47
N ALA A 81 5.81 -6.02 -7.16
CA ALA A 81 5.16 -6.13 -5.85
C ALA A 81 6.17 -6.34 -4.72
N LEU A 82 7.19 -7.19 -4.91
CA LEU A 82 8.26 -7.44 -3.94
C LEU A 82 9.10 -6.17 -3.69
N MET A 83 9.29 -5.34 -4.73
CA MET A 83 10.08 -4.12 -4.66
C MET A 83 9.29 -2.89 -4.22
N ASN A 84 7.95 -2.95 -4.06
CA ASN A 84 7.15 -1.77 -3.68
C ASN A 84 7.71 -1.00 -2.46
N LEU A 85 8.18 -1.73 -1.44
CA LEU A 85 8.89 -1.17 -0.29
C LEU A 85 10.36 -1.61 -0.23
N GLY A 86 10.71 -2.70 -0.91
CA GLY A 86 12.05 -3.28 -0.93
C GLY A 86 13.15 -2.35 -1.45
N TYR A 87 12.81 -1.26 -2.15
CA TYR A 87 13.82 -0.28 -2.55
C TYR A 87 14.61 0.29 -1.36
N ASN A 88 13.96 0.48 -0.20
CA ASN A 88 14.62 1.00 0.99
C ASN A 88 15.59 0.00 1.62
N ASP A 89 15.44 -1.28 1.33
CA ASP A 89 16.36 -2.33 1.78
C ASP A 89 17.67 -2.32 0.97
N PHE A 90 17.63 -1.80 -0.26
CA PHE A 90 18.75 -1.80 -1.20
C PHE A 90 19.32 -0.41 -1.53
N ILE A 91 18.63 0.68 -1.20
CA ILE A 91 19.07 2.06 -1.45
C ILE A 91 19.23 2.83 -0.15
N ASN A 92 20.44 3.32 0.10
CA ASN A 92 20.68 4.30 1.15
C ASN A 92 20.60 5.73 0.55
N TRP A 93 19.45 6.36 0.74
CA TRP A 93 19.15 7.69 0.20
C TRP A 93 20.04 8.79 0.77
N GLU A 94 20.47 8.67 2.05
CA GLU A 94 21.29 9.67 2.71
C GLU A 94 22.69 9.75 2.07
N ASN A 95 23.28 8.58 1.79
CA ASN A 95 24.62 8.45 1.24
C ASN A 95 24.65 8.37 -0.29
N ALA A 96 23.49 8.25 -0.94
CA ALA A 96 23.35 7.96 -2.36
C ALA A 96 24.16 6.71 -2.77
N SER A 97 23.96 5.63 -2.04
CA SER A 97 24.61 4.34 -2.30
C SER A 97 23.56 3.22 -2.37
N CYS A 98 23.92 2.10 -2.96
CA CYS A 98 23.04 0.94 -3.09
C CYS A 98 23.84 -0.37 -2.95
N ASN A 99 23.12 -1.48 -2.78
CA ASN A 99 23.66 -2.85 -2.63
C ASN A 99 22.82 -3.88 -3.39
N PHE A 100 22.47 -3.58 -4.64
CA PHE A 100 21.72 -4.51 -5.50
C PHE A 100 22.53 -5.74 -5.94
N ASP A 101 23.84 -5.76 -5.75
CA ASP A 101 24.71 -6.93 -5.96
C ASP A 101 24.76 -7.88 -4.75
N SER A 102 23.90 -7.66 -3.78
CA SER A 102 23.81 -8.52 -2.58
C SER A 102 23.06 -9.83 -2.86
N GLN A 103 23.29 -10.84 -2.02
CA GLN A 103 22.58 -12.10 -2.09
C GLN A 103 21.08 -11.92 -1.84
N GLU A 104 20.72 -10.99 -0.97
CA GLU A 104 19.32 -10.67 -0.66
C GLU A 104 18.55 -10.20 -1.89
N PHE A 105 19.15 -9.38 -2.75
CA PHE A 105 18.51 -8.95 -3.99
C PHE A 105 18.46 -10.07 -5.04
N ILE A 106 19.51 -10.89 -5.14
CA ILE A 106 19.51 -12.09 -5.98
C ILE A 106 18.36 -13.02 -5.56
N ASP A 107 18.14 -13.20 -4.26
CA ASP A 107 17.03 -14.01 -3.73
C ASP A 107 15.65 -13.42 -4.08
N VAL A 108 15.52 -12.10 -4.16
CA VAL A 108 14.29 -11.42 -4.66
C VAL A 108 14.06 -11.73 -6.14
N LEU A 109 15.11 -11.65 -6.98
CA LEU A 109 15.03 -11.99 -8.40
C LEU A 109 14.65 -13.47 -8.60
N ASP A 110 15.30 -14.37 -7.86
CA ASP A 110 15.02 -15.81 -7.93
C ASP A 110 13.59 -16.12 -7.49
N PHE A 111 13.11 -15.46 -6.45
CA PHE A 111 11.74 -15.65 -6.01
C PHE A 111 10.71 -15.13 -7.02
N ALA A 112 10.95 -13.97 -7.60
CA ALA A 112 10.11 -13.45 -8.69
C ALA A 112 10.10 -14.38 -9.91
N ASN A 113 11.24 -15.03 -10.22
CA ASN A 113 11.35 -15.98 -11.32
C ASN A 113 10.56 -17.30 -11.11
N MET A 114 10.09 -17.58 -9.89
CA MET A 114 9.21 -18.73 -9.63
C MET A 114 7.78 -18.51 -10.17
N PHE A 115 7.39 -17.28 -10.44
CA PHE A 115 6.10 -16.94 -11.01
C PHE A 115 6.06 -17.28 -12.51
N PRO A 116 4.87 -17.40 -13.13
CA PRO A 116 4.74 -17.61 -14.58
C PRO A 116 5.45 -16.50 -15.37
N GLU A 117 5.98 -16.84 -16.54
CA GLU A 117 6.61 -15.86 -17.43
C GLU A 117 5.63 -14.78 -17.88
N GLU A 118 4.41 -15.20 -18.23
CA GLU A 118 3.30 -14.32 -18.60
C GLU A 118 2.02 -14.85 -17.92
N PHE A 119 1.15 -13.95 -17.53
CA PHE A 119 -0.19 -14.28 -17.08
C PHE A 119 -1.17 -14.04 -18.24
N GLU A 120 -1.78 -15.11 -18.74
CA GLU A 120 -2.85 -15.03 -19.72
C GLU A 120 -4.22 -15.23 -19.05
N TYR A 121 -5.03 -14.18 -19.02
CA TYR A 121 -6.43 -14.30 -18.57
C TYR A 121 -7.23 -15.16 -19.53
N ARG A 122 -8.01 -16.08 -18.99
CA ARG A 122 -8.96 -16.92 -19.72
C ARG A 122 -10.31 -16.90 -19.00
N ASP A 123 -11.39 -16.90 -19.78
CA ASP A 123 -12.76 -16.86 -19.24
C ASP A 123 -13.14 -18.10 -18.39
N ASP A 124 -12.37 -19.19 -18.50
CA ASP A 124 -12.59 -20.43 -17.73
C ASP A 124 -11.78 -20.50 -16.42
N MET A 125 -11.04 -19.44 -16.06
CA MET A 125 -10.27 -19.40 -14.81
C MET A 125 -11.20 -19.18 -13.61
N GLU A 126 -10.88 -19.87 -12.50
CA GLU A 126 -11.53 -19.59 -11.24
C GLU A 126 -11.24 -18.15 -10.78
N ASP A 127 -12.24 -17.48 -10.23
CA ASP A 127 -12.12 -16.15 -9.68
C ASP A 127 -11.20 -16.14 -8.44
N SER A 128 -10.45 -15.05 -8.24
CA SER A 128 -9.54 -14.86 -7.12
C SER A 128 -10.22 -15.09 -5.76
N THR A 129 -11.45 -14.62 -5.58
CA THR A 129 -12.20 -14.82 -4.33
C THR A 129 -12.50 -16.29 -4.05
N VAL A 130 -12.80 -17.06 -5.09
CA VAL A 130 -13.01 -18.51 -4.98
C VAL A 130 -11.70 -19.22 -4.60
N LEU A 131 -10.58 -18.84 -5.23
CA LEU A 131 -9.28 -19.43 -4.92
C LEU A 131 -8.83 -19.11 -3.49
N MET A 132 -9.05 -17.86 -3.02
CA MET A 132 -8.78 -17.48 -1.62
C MET A 132 -9.62 -18.29 -0.63
N SER A 133 -10.92 -18.45 -0.90
CA SER A 133 -11.81 -19.22 -0.03
C SER A 133 -11.45 -20.71 0.07
N GLN A 134 -10.83 -21.25 -0.99
CA GLN A 134 -10.35 -22.62 -1.04
C GLN A 134 -8.93 -22.80 -0.48
N GLY A 135 -8.26 -21.71 -0.08
CA GLY A 135 -6.86 -21.72 0.35
C GLY A 135 -5.86 -22.04 -0.77
N LYS A 136 -6.26 -21.87 -2.02
CA LYS A 136 -5.39 -22.03 -3.21
C LYS A 136 -4.65 -20.75 -3.57
N GLN A 137 -5.19 -19.60 -3.17
CA GLN A 137 -4.53 -18.29 -3.17
C GLN A 137 -4.43 -17.80 -1.74
N LEU A 138 -3.24 -17.36 -1.32
CA LEU A 138 -2.94 -17.04 0.07
C LEU A 138 -3.05 -15.56 0.40
N LEU A 139 -2.80 -14.70 -0.58
CA LEU A 139 -2.64 -13.26 -0.41
C LEU A 139 -3.43 -12.50 -1.47
N ASP A 140 -3.80 -11.28 -1.11
CA ASP A 140 -4.31 -10.30 -2.07
C ASP A 140 -3.67 -8.94 -1.85
N THR A 141 -3.57 -8.13 -2.91
CA THR A 141 -3.10 -6.75 -2.84
C THR A 141 -4.29 -5.82 -2.88
N TYR A 142 -4.37 -4.85 -1.96
CA TYR A 142 -5.56 -4.04 -1.85
C TYR A 142 -5.30 -2.60 -1.41
N TYR A 143 -6.27 -1.74 -1.71
CA TYR A 143 -6.34 -0.36 -1.22
C TYR A 143 -7.41 -0.28 -0.13
N LEU A 144 -6.98 -0.39 1.12
CA LEU A 144 -7.87 -0.27 2.27
C LEU A 144 -8.34 1.18 2.43
N SER A 145 -9.63 1.39 2.34
CA SER A 145 -10.27 2.71 2.39
C SER A 145 -11.49 2.80 3.31
N ASP A 146 -11.98 1.64 3.80
CA ASP A 146 -13.16 1.53 4.66
C ASP A 146 -13.16 0.25 5.51
N PHE A 147 -14.13 0.14 6.45
CA PHE A 147 -14.27 -1.01 7.33
C PHE A 147 -15.05 -2.18 6.71
N GLU A 148 -15.81 -1.94 5.65
CA GLU A 148 -16.58 -2.98 4.96
C GLU A 148 -15.63 -3.97 4.28
N GLN A 149 -14.51 -3.49 3.76
CA GLN A 149 -13.46 -4.29 3.17
C GLN A 149 -12.84 -5.29 4.15
N VAL A 150 -12.70 -4.93 5.42
CA VAL A 150 -12.21 -5.84 6.47
C VAL A 150 -13.16 -7.03 6.62
N GLN A 151 -14.46 -6.76 6.63
CA GLN A 151 -15.51 -7.79 6.77
C GLN A 151 -15.55 -8.69 5.53
N MET A 152 -15.41 -8.11 4.33
CA MET A 152 -15.43 -8.84 3.08
C MET A 152 -14.25 -9.83 3.01
N TYR A 153 -13.04 -9.39 3.28
CA TYR A 153 -11.88 -10.29 3.28
C TYR A 153 -11.98 -11.40 4.33
N ARG A 154 -12.50 -11.08 5.51
CA ARG A 154 -12.77 -12.09 6.54
C ARG A 154 -13.72 -13.17 6.05
N ALA A 155 -14.77 -12.79 5.31
CA ALA A 155 -15.70 -13.75 4.72
C ALA A 155 -15.04 -14.58 3.61
N ILE A 156 -14.29 -13.94 2.69
CA ILE A 156 -13.60 -14.61 1.59
C ILE A 156 -12.59 -15.63 2.13
N PHE A 157 -11.73 -15.25 3.06
CA PHE A 157 -10.75 -16.16 3.67
C PHE A 157 -11.35 -17.16 4.69
N GLY A 158 -12.63 -16.99 5.03
CA GLY A 158 -13.32 -17.85 5.98
C GLY A 158 -12.80 -17.76 7.41
N GLY A 159 -12.24 -16.62 7.83
CA GLY A 159 -11.72 -16.39 9.18
C GLY A 159 -10.97 -15.06 9.33
N PRO A 160 -10.35 -14.85 10.50
CA PRO A 160 -9.58 -13.63 10.76
C PRO A 160 -8.51 -13.38 9.71
N THR A 161 -8.32 -12.11 9.35
CA THR A 161 -7.34 -11.66 8.36
C THR A 161 -6.38 -10.66 8.97
N THR A 162 -5.18 -10.56 8.38
CA THR A 162 -4.17 -9.57 8.74
C THR A 162 -3.76 -8.80 7.49
N PHE A 163 -3.72 -7.48 7.58
CA PHE A 163 -3.07 -6.61 6.61
C PHE A 163 -1.56 -6.71 6.84
N ILE A 164 -0.96 -7.79 6.32
CA ILE A 164 0.42 -8.15 6.57
C ILE A 164 1.42 -7.20 5.90
N GLY A 165 1.01 -6.57 4.78
CA GLY A 165 1.81 -5.63 4.04
C GLY A 165 2.71 -6.24 2.97
N TYR A 166 3.35 -5.39 2.18
CA TYR A 166 4.41 -5.77 1.25
C TYR A 166 5.67 -6.15 2.02
N PRO A 167 6.50 -7.06 1.50
CA PRO A 167 7.73 -7.45 2.18
C PRO A 167 8.70 -6.27 2.27
N THR A 168 9.28 -6.09 3.45
CA THR A 168 10.29 -5.07 3.75
C THR A 168 11.01 -5.44 5.05
N SER A 169 12.24 -4.97 5.24
CA SER A 169 12.99 -5.15 6.47
C SER A 169 12.48 -4.26 7.62
N GLU A 170 11.74 -3.19 7.31
CA GLU A 170 11.27 -2.22 8.30
C GLU A 170 9.80 -1.83 8.09
N GLY A 171 9.11 -1.56 9.20
CA GLY A 171 7.73 -1.05 9.18
C GLY A 171 6.67 -2.14 9.07
N ASN A 172 5.46 -1.72 8.73
CA ASN A 172 4.26 -2.59 8.67
C ASN A 172 3.91 -3.07 7.24
N GLY A 173 4.75 -2.78 6.26
CA GLY A 173 4.53 -3.19 4.88
C GLY A 173 3.40 -2.48 4.14
N ALA A 174 2.78 -1.47 4.72
CA ALA A 174 1.75 -0.67 4.07
C ALA A 174 2.30 0.66 3.53
N MET A 175 1.61 1.25 2.56
CA MET A 175 1.94 2.55 1.96
C MET A 175 0.72 3.46 1.95
N LEU A 176 0.92 4.75 2.20
CA LEU A 176 -0.07 5.79 2.00
C LEU A 176 -0.27 6.03 0.50
N SER A 177 -1.47 5.83 0.00
CA SER A 177 -1.90 6.28 -1.33
C SER A 177 -2.68 7.57 -1.15
N LEU A 178 -2.05 8.70 -1.51
CA LEU A 178 -2.58 10.04 -1.29
C LEU A 178 -3.59 10.40 -2.38
N ASN A 179 -4.81 10.82 -1.99
CA ASN A 179 -5.90 11.13 -2.92
C ASN A 179 -6.20 12.64 -2.95
N ASN A 180 -6.55 13.14 -4.13
CA ASN A 180 -6.91 14.54 -4.33
C ASN A 180 -5.86 15.51 -3.77
N ILE A 181 -4.62 15.34 -4.22
CA ILE A 181 -3.46 16.12 -3.77
C ILE A 181 -3.56 17.55 -4.28
N ILE A 182 -3.42 18.52 -3.38
CA ILE A 182 -3.42 19.94 -3.70
C ILE A 182 -2.13 20.57 -3.19
N GLY A 183 -1.55 21.47 -3.99
CA GLY A 183 -0.35 22.21 -3.63
C GLY A 183 -0.39 23.64 -4.17
N ILE A 184 0.42 24.54 -3.60
CA ILE A 184 0.61 25.90 -4.08
C ILE A 184 1.93 25.94 -4.86
N SER A 185 1.85 26.33 -6.14
CA SER A 185 3.05 26.44 -6.99
C SER A 185 4.04 27.45 -6.42
N ASN A 186 5.33 27.15 -6.50
CA ASN A 186 6.42 28.07 -6.16
C ASN A 186 6.40 29.37 -6.97
N SER A 187 5.76 29.38 -8.14
CA SER A 187 5.57 30.57 -8.98
C SER A 187 4.33 31.38 -8.63
N CYS A 188 3.54 30.97 -7.62
CA CYS A 188 2.35 31.68 -7.20
C CYS A 188 2.69 33.07 -6.65
N LYS A 189 2.09 34.11 -7.21
CA LYS A 189 2.34 35.50 -6.80
C LYS A 189 1.55 35.93 -5.56
N ASP A 190 0.43 35.27 -5.32
CA ASP A 190 -0.46 35.51 -4.15
C ASP A 190 -0.63 34.20 -3.37
N VAL A 191 0.39 33.85 -2.61
CA VAL A 191 0.39 32.64 -1.78
C VAL A 191 -0.66 32.70 -0.69
N ASP A 192 -0.88 33.88 -0.09
CA ASP A 192 -1.87 34.05 0.97
C ASP A 192 -3.31 33.87 0.42
N GLY A 193 -3.61 34.43 -0.73
CA GLY A 193 -4.91 34.23 -1.39
C GLY A 193 -5.12 32.77 -1.81
N ALA A 194 -4.10 32.13 -2.36
CA ALA A 194 -4.13 30.71 -2.70
C ALA A 194 -4.36 29.84 -1.44
N TRP A 195 -3.70 30.16 -0.32
CA TRP A 195 -3.93 29.47 0.95
C TRP A 195 -5.35 29.66 1.47
N GLN A 196 -5.92 30.88 1.40
CA GLN A 196 -7.30 31.13 1.83
C GLN A 196 -8.32 30.29 1.06
N PHE A 197 -8.06 30.02 -0.22
CA PHE A 197 -8.88 29.10 -1.01
C PHE A 197 -8.62 27.63 -0.60
N LEU A 198 -7.35 27.20 -0.55
CA LEU A 198 -6.97 25.83 -0.28
C LEU A 198 -7.44 25.36 1.10
N ARG A 199 -7.34 26.22 2.12
CA ARG A 199 -7.73 25.89 3.50
C ARG A 199 -9.22 25.51 3.62
N THR A 200 -10.07 25.99 2.72
CA THR A 200 -11.53 25.70 2.76
C THR A 200 -11.84 24.21 2.62
N PHE A 201 -10.96 23.43 2.00
CA PHE A 201 -11.09 21.98 1.88
C PHE A 201 -10.80 21.24 3.18
N TYR A 202 -10.13 21.90 4.13
CA TYR A 202 -9.63 21.28 5.37
C TYR A 202 -10.24 21.84 6.64
N LEU A 203 -11.07 22.87 6.54
CA LEU A 203 -11.82 23.35 7.70
C LEU A 203 -12.82 22.28 8.16
N PRO A 204 -13.09 22.21 9.49
CA PRO A 204 -14.13 21.34 10.02
C PRO A 204 -15.44 21.55 9.27
N LYS A 205 -15.98 20.49 8.67
CA LYS A 205 -17.29 20.56 8.01
C LYS A 205 -18.36 20.84 9.06
N LYS A 206 -19.15 21.89 8.87
CA LYS A 206 -20.36 22.08 9.66
C LYS A 206 -21.31 20.97 9.25
N SER A 207 -21.72 20.14 10.19
CA SER A 207 -22.72 19.09 9.93
C SER A 207 -24.02 19.75 9.44
N SER A 208 -24.20 19.85 8.15
CA SER A 208 -25.52 20.03 7.55
C SER A 208 -26.07 18.64 7.30
N ASP A 209 -27.27 18.39 7.84
CA ASP A 209 -28.00 17.15 7.65
C ASP A 209 -27.99 16.72 6.17
N GLY A 210 -27.40 15.56 5.90
CA GLY A 210 -27.62 14.82 4.66
C GLY A 210 -26.58 14.93 3.55
N ASP A 211 -25.46 15.65 3.69
CA ASP A 211 -24.37 15.57 2.72
C ASP A 211 -23.45 14.39 3.08
N SER A 212 -23.74 13.24 2.51
CA SER A 212 -22.74 12.19 2.30
C SER A 212 -21.79 12.69 1.21
N ASP A 213 -20.86 13.58 1.55
CA ASP A 213 -19.65 13.76 0.75
C ASP A 213 -18.89 12.44 0.78
N TYR A 214 -19.25 11.56 -0.14
CA TYR A 214 -18.58 10.28 -0.34
C TYR A 214 -17.19 10.58 -0.90
N THR A 215 -16.27 10.90 0.00
CA THR A 215 -14.85 11.00 -0.35
C THR A 215 -14.24 9.62 -0.16
N TYR A 216 -13.80 9.00 -1.25
CA TYR A 216 -13.08 7.74 -1.22
C TYR A 216 -11.85 7.87 -0.30
N GLY A 217 -11.72 6.93 0.64
CA GLY A 217 -10.59 6.85 1.55
C GLY A 217 -10.79 7.51 2.92
N PHE A 218 -9.77 7.41 3.75
CA PHE A 218 -9.72 7.98 5.10
C PHE A 218 -9.40 9.47 5.07
N SER A 219 -10.06 10.25 5.91
CA SER A 219 -9.71 11.67 6.09
C SER A 219 -8.33 11.84 6.69
N ILE A 220 -7.56 12.82 6.20
CA ILE A 220 -6.28 13.19 6.81
C ILE A 220 -6.47 13.96 8.13
N ARG A 221 -7.69 14.49 8.42
CA ARG A 221 -8.01 15.13 9.69
C ARG A 221 -8.28 14.10 10.78
N LYS A 222 -7.63 14.26 11.93
CA LYS A 222 -7.78 13.34 13.08
C LYS A 222 -9.21 13.23 13.57
N ASP A 223 -9.88 14.37 13.76
CA ASP A 223 -11.25 14.42 14.27
C ASP A 223 -12.26 13.74 13.34
N ASP A 224 -12.11 13.92 12.02
CA ASP A 224 -12.96 13.26 11.03
C ASP A 224 -12.67 11.75 10.97
N PHE A 225 -11.39 11.36 10.98
CA PHE A 225 -11.00 9.94 11.01
C PHE A 225 -11.49 9.24 12.29
N GLU A 226 -11.30 9.85 13.45
CA GLU A 226 -11.80 9.28 14.71
C GLU A 226 -13.33 9.18 14.74
N LYS A 227 -14.03 10.19 14.21
CA LYS A 227 -15.49 10.16 14.06
C LYS A 227 -15.92 9.06 13.09
N TYR A 228 -15.20 8.87 11.98
CA TYR A 228 -15.46 7.78 11.05
C TYR A 228 -15.31 6.42 11.74
N CYS A 229 -14.24 6.19 12.49
CA CYS A 229 -14.02 4.98 13.29
C CYS A 229 -15.17 4.73 14.29
N GLN A 230 -15.62 5.78 15.00
CA GLN A 230 -16.73 5.68 15.95
C GLN A 230 -18.07 5.38 15.26
N ASN A 231 -18.29 5.94 14.07
CA ASN A 231 -19.52 5.71 13.33
C ASN A 231 -19.57 4.30 12.74
N ALA A 232 -18.43 3.78 12.25
CA ALA A 232 -18.34 2.42 11.74
C ALA A 232 -18.80 1.33 12.77
N MET A 233 -18.68 1.63 14.07
CA MET A 233 -19.13 0.74 15.15
C MET A 233 -20.63 0.87 15.49
N LYS A 234 -21.36 1.77 14.84
CA LYS A 234 -22.80 1.98 15.11
C LYS A 234 -23.63 1.28 14.05
N ALA A 235 -24.77 0.74 14.45
CA ALA A 235 -25.79 0.38 13.50
C ALA A 235 -26.34 1.66 12.86
N ASP A 236 -26.21 1.77 11.55
CA ASP A 236 -26.71 2.89 10.75
C ASP A 236 -27.70 2.41 9.67
N SER A 237 -28.06 3.31 8.74
CA SER A 237 -28.98 3.00 7.65
C SER A 237 -28.45 1.93 6.68
N ASP A 238 -27.15 1.71 6.63
CA ASP A 238 -26.49 0.77 5.74
C ASP A 238 -26.24 -0.58 6.41
N SER A 239 -26.40 -0.66 7.75
CA SER A 239 -26.37 -1.94 8.49
C SER A 239 -27.48 -2.85 7.97
N GLY A 240 -27.08 -4.08 7.53
CA GLY A 240 -27.98 -5.04 6.90
C GLY A 240 -28.03 -4.91 5.36
N SER A 241 -27.32 -3.95 4.76
CA SER A 241 -27.06 -3.99 3.32
C SER A 241 -26.11 -5.13 2.98
N THR A 242 -26.22 -5.64 1.76
CA THR A 242 -25.33 -6.69 1.26
C THR A 242 -24.28 -6.09 0.35
N TRP A 243 -23.02 -6.41 0.61
CA TRP A 243 -21.90 -6.10 -0.28
C TRP A 243 -21.41 -7.38 -0.95
N GLY A 244 -21.20 -7.34 -2.28
CA GLY A 244 -20.82 -8.50 -3.05
C GLY A 244 -19.48 -8.31 -3.76
N TRP A 245 -18.66 -9.37 -3.78
CA TRP A 245 -17.46 -9.48 -4.59
C TRP A 245 -17.31 -10.89 -5.13
N GLY A 246 -17.30 -11.03 -6.46
CA GLY A 246 -17.32 -12.35 -7.11
C GLY A 246 -18.58 -13.13 -6.74
N GLU A 247 -18.39 -14.33 -6.18
CA GLU A 247 -19.49 -15.18 -5.70
C GLU A 247 -19.84 -14.95 -4.21
N PHE A 248 -19.13 -14.04 -3.54
CA PHE A 248 -19.33 -13.76 -2.11
C PHE A 248 -20.29 -12.59 -1.91
N GLU A 249 -21.21 -12.77 -0.99
CA GLU A 249 -22.09 -11.73 -0.47
C GLU A 249 -21.93 -11.67 1.05
N VAL A 250 -21.75 -10.47 1.58
CA VAL A 250 -21.59 -10.23 3.02
C VAL A 250 -22.62 -9.22 3.47
N GLU A 251 -23.42 -9.56 4.45
CA GLU A 251 -24.27 -8.60 5.15
C GLU A 251 -23.38 -7.69 6.00
N ILE A 252 -23.42 -6.39 5.73
CA ILE A 252 -22.60 -5.42 6.44
C ILE A 252 -23.11 -5.26 7.86
N GLN A 253 -22.23 -5.47 8.81
CA GLN A 253 -22.45 -5.31 10.23
C GLN A 253 -21.66 -4.10 10.76
N PRO A 254 -22.03 -3.52 11.89
CA PRO A 254 -21.17 -2.56 12.56
C PRO A 254 -19.78 -3.16 12.79
N ALA A 255 -18.73 -2.37 12.51
CA ALA A 255 -17.37 -2.79 12.76
C ALA A 255 -17.15 -3.11 14.25
N THR A 256 -16.39 -4.14 14.53
CA THR A 256 -16.00 -4.47 15.91
C THR A 256 -14.90 -3.53 16.40
N GLN A 257 -14.69 -3.49 17.71
CA GLN A 257 -13.54 -2.75 18.27
C GLN A 257 -12.21 -3.27 17.72
N GLU A 258 -12.10 -4.59 17.51
CA GLU A 258 -10.92 -5.23 16.94
C GLU A 258 -10.65 -4.75 15.50
N ASP A 259 -11.69 -4.64 14.66
CA ASP A 259 -11.58 -4.10 13.31
C ASP A 259 -11.06 -2.66 13.32
N VAL A 260 -11.63 -1.85 14.21
CA VAL A 260 -11.24 -0.44 14.36
C VAL A 260 -9.80 -0.33 14.85
N ASP A 261 -9.41 -1.10 15.84
CA ASP A 261 -8.05 -1.09 16.38
C ASP A 261 -7.02 -1.53 15.32
N GLN A 262 -7.32 -2.56 14.53
CA GLN A 262 -6.46 -3.03 13.43
C GLN A 262 -6.26 -1.94 12.36
N VAL A 263 -7.34 -1.29 11.92
CA VAL A 263 -7.24 -0.23 10.91
C VAL A 263 -6.53 1.00 11.47
N LYS A 264 -6.82 1.40 12.71
CA LYS A 264 -6.15 2.54 13.37
C LYS A 264 -4.66 2.28 13.54
N ASP A 265 -4.28 1.09 13.99
CA ASP A 265 -2.86 0.75 14.15
C ASP A 265 -2.13 0.85 12.80
N LEU A 266 -2.74 0.32 11.73
CA LEU A 266 -2.19 0.41 10.39
C LEU A 266 -2.09 1.88 9.92
N VAL A 267 -3.16 2.68 10.08
CA VAL A 267 -3.20 4.09 9.68
C VAL A 267 -2.13 4.91 10.39
N TYR A 268 -2.00 4.78 11.70
CA TYR A 268 -1.07 5.62 12.48
C TYR A 268 0.40 5.21 12.32
N ASN A 269 0.68 3.94 11.97
CA ASN A 269 2.04 3.41 11.87
C ASN A 269 2.57 3.32 10.42
N THR A 270 1.75 3.65 9.41
CA THR A 270 2.21 3.69 8.01
C THR A 270 2.87 5.02 7.71
N THR A 271 4.11 4.99 7.27
CA THR A 271 4.92 6.18 6.91
C THR A 271 5.36 6.19 5.44
N ALA A 272 5.43 5.04 4.80
CA ALA A 272 5.79 4.92 3.40
C ALA A 272 4.69 5.48 2.49
N VAL A 273 5.06 6.03 1.34
CA VAL A 273 4.15 6.61 0.35
C VAL A 273 4.24 5.83 -0.95
N SER A 274 3.09 5.45 -1.49
CA SER A 274 3.01 4.80 -2.79
C SER A 274 3.49 5.73 -3.91
N GLY A 275 4.32 5.20 -4.82
CA GLY A 275 4.88 5.99 -5.92
C GLY A 275 5.98 6.97 -5.51
N ALA A 276 6.59 6.79 -4.34
CA ALA A 276 7.71 7.63 -3.88
C ALA A 276 9.00 7.39 -4.67
N VAL A 277 9.14 6.22 -5.29
CA VAL A 277 10.31 5.86 -6.10
C VAL A 277 10.10 6.32 -7.54
N SER A 278 11.13 6.90 -8.15
CA SER A 278 11.05 7.41 -9.53
C SER A 278 10.92 6.27 -10.54
N ASP A 279 10.27 6.56 -11.68
CA ASP A 279 10.14 5.64 -12.80
C ASP A 279 11.52 5.21 -13.35
N ASP A 280 12.53 6.07 -13.26
CA ASP A 280 13.89 5.75 -13.74
C ASP A 280 14.51 4.59 -12.93
N ILE A 281 14.32 4.58 -11.61
CA ILE A 281 14.79 3.50 -10.73
C ILE A 281 14.07 2.20 -11.09
N THR A 282 12.75 2.25 -11.20
CA THR A 282 11.95 1.09 -11.57
C THR A 282 12.33 0.55 -12.94
N ASN A 283 12.56 1.44 -13.92
CA ASN A 283 12.98 1.05 -15.27
C ASN A 283 14.36 0.38 -15.28
N ILE A 284 15.35 0.90 -14.51
CA ILE A 284 16.66 0.26 -14.40
C ILE A 284 16.54 -1.21 -13.98
N ILE A 285 15.73 -1.47 -12.96
CA ILE A 285 15.53 -2.84 -12.46
C ILE A 285 14.79 -3.69 -13.47
N ASN A 286 13.67 -3.22 -14.00
CA ASN A 286 12.81 -3.99 -14.90
C ASN A 286 13.51 -4.35 -16.23
N GLU A 287 14.26 -3.41 -16.81
CA GLU A 287 15.01 -3.65 -18.06
C GLU A 287 16.03 -4.79 -17.90
N GLU A 288 16.79 -4.82 -16.80
CA GLU A 288 17.81 -5.84 -16.60
C GLU A 288 17.19 -7.16 -16.11
N ALA A 289 16.18 -7.10 -15.23
CA ALA A 289 15.48 -8.30 -14.76
C ALA A 289 14.83 -9.08 -15.91
N ALA A 290 14.36 -8.40 -16.98
CA ALA A 290 13.83 -9.06 -18.18
C ALA A 290 14.85 -9.99 -18.85
N ALA A 291 16.15 -9.65 -18.82
CA ALA A 291 17.21 -10.51 -19.35
C ALA A 291 17.43 -11.78 -18.51
N TYR A 292 17.25 -11.69 -17.18
CA TYR A 292 17.26 -12.86 -16.31
C TYR A 292 16.01 -13.71 -16.52
N PHE A 293 14.83 -13.13 -16.52
CA PHE A 293 13.56 -13.85 -16.67
C PHE A 293 13.42 -14.57 -18.03
N SER A 294 14.07 -14.05 -19.07
CA SER A 294 14.17 -14.71 -20.39
C SER A 294 15.32 -15.72 -20.52
N GLY A 295 16.11 -15.94 -19.46
CA GLY A 295 17.23 -16.87 -19.44
C GLY A 295 18.46 -16.41 -20.23
N GLN A 296 18.57 -15.11 -20.56
CA GLN A 296 19.71 -14.56 -21.31
C GLN A 296 20.92 -14.27 -20.42
N LYS A 297 20.69 -13.99 -19.12
CA LYS A 297 21.71 -13.69 -18.11
C LYS A 297 21.42 -14.46 -16.82
N SER A 298 22.43 -14.65 -15.98
CA SER A 298 22.21 -15.12 -14.60
C SER A 298 21.64 -14.02 -13.69
N ALA A 299 21.12 -14.39 -12.53
CA ALA A 299 20.64 -13.44 -11.55
C ALA A 299 21.79 -12.56 -11.01
N GLU A 300 22.96 -13.16 -10.80
CA GLU A 300 24.19 -12.47 -10.38
C GLU A 300 24.65 -11.43 -11.40
N ASP A 301 24.71 -11.79 -12.71
CA ASP A 301 25.09 -10.85 -13.77
C ASP A 301 24.14 -9.64 -13.81
N VAL A 302 22.82 -9.90 -13.65
CA VAL A 302 21.79 -8.84 -13.66
C VAL A 302 21.90 -7.98 -12.42
N ALA A 303 22.12 -8.55 -11.25
CA ALA A 303 22.31 -7.85 -10.00
C ALA A 303 23.51 -6.90 -10.06
N GLU A 304 24.68 -7.34 -10.60
CA GLU A 304 25.86 -6.51 -10.82
C GLU A 304 25.61 -5.34 -11.78
N ILE A 305 24.83 -5.57 -12.85
CA ILE A 305 24.49 -4.51 -13.81
C ILE A 305 23.56 -3.49 -13.17
N ILE A 306 22.52 -3.94 -12.47
CA ILE A 306 21.59 -3.07 -11.73
C ILE A 306 22.37 -2.24 -10.70
N GLN A 307 23.24 -2.86 -9.91
CA GLN A 307 24.14 -2.18 -8.96
C GLN A 307 24.90 -1.05 -9.63
N SER A 308 25.54 -1.34 -10.75
CA SER A 308 26.35 -0.36 -11.47
C SER A 308 25.52 0.80 -12.04
N ARG A 309 24.38 0.51 -12.67
CA ARG A 309 23.47 1.52 -13.25
C ARG A 309 22.85 2.38 -12.14
N MET A 310 22.42 1.76 -11.06
CA MET A 310 21.80 2.44 -9.92
C MET A 310 22.78 3.37 -9.23
N GLN A 311 24.04 2.94 -9.02
CA GLN A 311 25.07 3.79 -8.41
C GLN A 311 25.37 5.03 -9.24
N VAL A 312 25.37 4.92 -10.58
CA VAL A 312 25.51 6.08 -11.49
C VAL A 312 24.31 7.01 -11.31
N TYR A 313 23.10 6.50 -11.41
CA TYR A 313 21.87 7.28 -11.25
C TYR A 313 21.84 8.06 -9.92
N LEU A 314 22.09 7.39 -8.80
CA LEU A 314 22.13 8.02 -7.48
C LEU A 314 23.19 9.09 -7.34
N SER A 315 24.33 8.97 -8.04
CA SER A 315 25.40 9.98 -8.03
C SER A 315 25.05 11.24 -8.83
N GLU A 316 24.20 11.12 -9.86
CA GLU A 316 23.82 12.22 -10.75
C GLU A 316 22.59 13.01 -10.24
N THR A 317 21.78 12.41 -9.39
CA THR A 317 20.51 12.99 -8.88
C THR A 317 20.63 13.63 -7.50
N LYS A 318 21.85 13.72 -6.97
CA LYS A 318 22.15 14.27 -5.65
C LYS A 318 22.16 15.80 -5.58
#